data_e3c5259a16837968cde322a942d9a7e8
#
_entry.id   e3c5259a16837968cde322a942d9a7e8
#
_cell.length_a   1.000
_cell.length_b   1.000
_cell.length_c   1.000
_cell.angle_alpha   90.00
_cell.angle_beta   90.00
_cell.angle_gamma   90.00
#
_symmetry.space_group_name_H-M   'P 1'
#
loop_
_entity.id
_entity.type
_entity.pdbx_description
1 polymer ?
#
loop_
_entity_poly.entity_id
_entity_poly.type
_entity_poly.pdbx_seq_one_letter_code
_entity_poly.pdbx_strand_id
1 'polypeptide(L)'
;RLMYWQVYLHKTVLSAEKPGEGNMNFTLRIKTNLRSFILKQSRGYVEKYPQVAAPENRAMMEAAFYDIIQDSATLSAKMPKLIGKDAVNNILMLEDLGEGSDFARLYKQGDTIDANALEEIIDFAATLHNAFDAKNFDNPIRNLEMRKLNHEHMFIYPYLKENGLNLDEILPGLRAVAAPFKQNELLKSKVAAMGVLYLADGDTLLHGDYFPGSWLQTNQGIRI
;
A
#
# COMPACT_ATOMS: atom_id res chain seq x y z
N ARG A 1 20.29 -1.28 -20.31
CA ARG A 1 20.01 -1.36 -18.84
C ARG A 1 20.64 -0.22 -18.03
N LEU A 2 21.76 0.36 -18.46
CA LEU A 2 22.39 1.55 -17.87
C LEU A 2 21.77 2.88 -18.35
N MET A 3 21.00 2.87 -19.45
CA MET A 3 20.47 4.10 -20.06
C MET A 3 19.44 4.85 -19.19
N TYR A 4 18.64 4.16 -18.38
CA TYR A 4 17.65 4.84 -17.53
C TYR A 4 18.33 5.64 -16.40
N TRP A 5 19.37 5.11 -15.79
CA TRP A 5 20.12 5.81 -14.74
C TRP A 5 20.98 6.95 -15.30
N GLN A 6 21.53 6.82 -16.52
CA GLN A 6 22.36 7.87 -17.14
C GLN A 6 21.59 9.19 -17.38
N VAL A 7 20.30 9.13 -17.65
CA VAL A 7 19.45 10.34 -17.77
C VAL A 7 19.34 11.09 -16.44
N TYR A 8 19.56 10.41 -15.31
CA TYR A 8 19.47 10.98 -13.95
C TYR A 8 20.84 11.34 -13.37
N LEU A 9 21.93 10.74 -13.83
CA LEU A 9 23.30 10.96 -13.32
C LEU A 9 23.86 12.37 -13.59
N HIS A 10 23.26 13.15 -14.49
CA HIS A 10 23.64 14.54 -14.74
C HIS A 10 22.87 15.56 -13.88
N LYS A 11 22.09 15.10 -12.90
CA LYS A 11 21.30 15.96 -12.04
C LYS A 11 21.93 16.05 -10.66
N THR A 12 22.06 17.28 -10.16
CA THR A 12 22.51 17.50 -8.79
C THR A 12 21.36 17.23 -7.85
N VAL A 13 21.56 16.30 -6.91
CA VAL A 13 20.61 16.08 -5.80
C VAL A 13 20.77 17.25 -4.83
N LEU A 14 19.68 17.94 -4.55
CA LEU A 14 19.62 19.07 -3.63
C LEU A 14 19.21 18.63 -2.23
N SER A 15 18.23 17.73 -2.12
CA SER A 15 17.81 17.13 -0.85
C SER A 15 17.27 15.72 -1.04
N ALA A 16 17.30 14.94 0.05
CA ALA A 16 16.66 13.64 0.19
C ALA A 16 16.03 13.58 1.58
N GLU A 17 14.71 13.50 1.64
CA GLU A 17 13.95 13.58 2.88
C GLU A 17 12.80 12.56 2.89
N LYS A 18 12.38 12.09 4.07
CA LYS A 18 11.21 11.22 4.19
C LYS A 18 9.95 12.04 3.92
N PRO A 19 9.10 11.66 2.94
CA PRO A 19 7.90 12.43 2.60
C PRO A 19 6.76 12.26 3.60
N GLY A 20 6.86 11.31 4.51
CA GLY A 20 5.84 10.97 5.51
C GLY A 20 6.17 9.69 6.28
N GLU A 21 5.25 9.24 7.12
CA GLU A 21 5.35 8.05 7.96
C GLU A 21 5.01 6.76 7.16
N GLY A 22 5.92 6.34 6.28
CA GLY A 22 5.80 5.03 5.62
C GLY A 22 6.17 3.88 6.55
N ASN A 23 5.38 2.81 6.57
CA ASN A 23 5.62 1.66 7.46
C ASN A 23 6.43 0.54 6.79
N MET A 24 6.17 0.25 5.52
CA MET A 24 6.64 -0.97 4.85
C MET A 24 7.96 -0.79 4.10
N ASN A 25 8.13 0.32 3.40
CA ASN A 25 9.27 0.57 2.51
C ASN A 25 10.10 1.75 3.00
N PHE A 26 11.39 1.71 2.72
CA PHE A 26 12.24 2.89 2.83
C PHE A 26 11.86 3.85 1.69
N THR A 27 11.30 5.00 2.04
CA THR A 27 10.78 5.97 1.07
C THR A 27 11.47 7.32 1.25
N LEU A 28 11.92 7.91 0.13
CA LEU A 28 12.51 9.24 0.08
C LEU A 28 11.87 10.10 -1.00
N ARG A 29 11.62 11.35 -0.69
CA ARG A 29 11.45 12.42 -1.67
C ARG A 29 12.82 12.94 -2.05
N ILE A 30 13.19 12.79 -3.30
CA ILE A 30 14.45 13.29 -3.85
C ILE A 30 14.18 14.56 -4.63
N LYS A 31 14.78 15.67 -4.24
CA LYS A 31 14.74 16.92 -4.99
C LYS A 31 16.04 17.10 -5.74
N THR A 32 15.95 17.41 -7.02
CA THR A 32 17.09 17.75 -7.88
C THR A 32 16.96 19.18 -8.38
N ASN A 33 17.98 19.67 -9.04
CA ASN A 33 17.94 20.99 -9.70
C ASN A 33 16.91 21.11 -10.83
N LEU A 34 16.27 20.00 -11.27
CA LEU A 34 15.31 20.00 -12.37
C LEU A 34 13.90 19.55 -11.94
N ARG A 35 13.78 18.63 -11.02
CA ARG A 35 12.49 18.08 -10.56
C ARG A 35 12.64 17.30 -9.25
N SER A 36 11.52 16.98 -8.65
CA SER A 36 11.44 16.01 -7.55
C SER A 36 10.83 14.68 -8.02
N PHE A 37 11.11 13.61 -7.27
CA PHE A 37 10.52 12.29 -7.44
C PHE A 37 10.53 11.52 -6.12
N ILE A 38 9.68 10.50 -6.02
CA ILE A 38 9.64 9.60 -4.88
C ILE A 38 10.42 8.34 -5.22
N LEU A 39 11.35 7.98 -4.34
CA LEU A 39 12.10 6.73 -4.40
C LEU A 39 11.62 5.82 -3.30
N LYS A 40 11.19 4.59 -3.64
CA LYS A 40 10.81 3.56 -2.69
C LYS A 40 11.75 2.36 -2.85
N GLN A 41 12.27 1.86 -1.73
CA GLN A 41 13.06 0.63 -1.68
C GLN A 41 12.42 -0.35 -0.70
N SER A 42 12.19 -1.58 -1.14
CA SER A 42 11.82 -2.66 -0.25
C SER A 42 13.04 -3.46 0.20
N ARG A 43 13.05 -3.85 1.46
CA ARG A 43 14.11 -4.63 2.12
C ARG A 43 13.49 -5.90 2.69
N GLY A 44 14.29 -6.86 3.13
CA GLY A 44 13.82 -8.15 3.69
C GLY A 44 13.05 -8.04 5.02
N TYR A 45 12.62 -6.84 5.39
CA TYR A 45 11.90 -6.54 6.63
C TYR A 45 10.96 -5.34 6.45
N VAL A 46 10.05 -5.18 7.41
CA VAL A 46 9.18 -3.99 7.52
C VAL A 46 10.01 -2.81 8.03
N GLU A 47 10.09 -1.72 7.29
CA GLU A 47 10.98 -0.58 7.60
C GLU A 47 10.76 -0.01 9.01
N LYS A 48 9.50 0.09 9.45
CA LYS A 48 9.16 0.56 10.80
C LYS A 48 9.40 -0.48 11.89
N TYR A 49 9.39 -1.77 11.53
CA TYR A 49 9.52 -2.90 12.44
C TYR A 49 10.55 -3.89 11.90
N PRO A 50 11.86 -3.60 12.01
CA PRO A 50 12.91 -4.42 11.38
C PRO A 50 12.98 -5.87 11.86
N GLN A 51 12.35 -6.19 13.00
CA GLN A 51 12.21 -7.56 13.52
C GLN A 51 11.14 -8.38 12.75
N VAL A 52 10.30 -7.73 11.95
CA VAL A 52 9.27 -8.39 11.13
C VAL A 52 9.82 -8.59 9.72
N ALA A 53 10.09 -9.85 9.36
CA ALA A 53 10.51 -10.19 8.01
C ALA A 53 9.41 -9.86 6.99
N ALA A 54 9.80 -9.38 5.81
CA ALA A 54 8.87 -9.05 4.73
C ALA A 54 9.51 -9.37 3.37
N PRO A 55 8.72 -9.75 2.34
CA PRO A 55 9.23 -10.05 1.01
C PRO A 55 10.02 -8.88 0.42
N GLU A 56 11.24 -9.13 -0.05
CA GLU A 56 12.09 -8.09 -0.63
C GLU A 56 11.56 -7.56 -1.96
N ASN A 57 10.88 -8.42 -2.73
CA ASN A 57 10.38 -8.10 -4.06
C ASN A 57 9.07 -7.30 -4.08
N ARG A 58 8.54 -6.89 -2.92
CA ARG A 58 7.24 -6.18 -2.85
C ARG A 58 7.21 -4.86 -3.63
N ALA A 59 8.36 -4.14 -3.72
CA ALA A 59 8.44 -2.96 -4.58
C ALA A 59 8.32 -3.31 -6.06
N MET A 60 8.78 -4.51 -6.48
CA MET A 60 8.60 -4.98 -7.86
C MET A 60 7.18 -5.44 -8.13
N MET A 61 6.46 -5.96 -7.13
CA MET A 61 5.02 -6.22 -7.25
C MET A 61 4.23 -4.92 -7.41
N GLU A 62 4.58 -3.88 -6.65
CA GLU A 62 4.04 -2.53 -6.84
C GLU A 62 4.35 -1.99 -8.25
N ALA A 63 5.59 -2.11 -8.71
CA ALA A 63 5.96 -1.69 -10.07
C ALA A 63 5.17 -2.45 -11.16
N ALA A 64 4.91 -3.74 -10.97
CA ALA A 64 4.10 -4.51 -11.92
C ALA A 64 2.64 -4.03 -11.95
N PHE A 65 2.09 -3.59 -10.83
CA PHE A 65 0.76 -2.96 -10.81
C PHE A 65 0.74 -1.67 -11.65
N TYR A 66 1.74 -0.80 -11.51
CA TYR A 66 1.86 0.40 -12.35
C TYR A 66 2.00 0.07 -13.83
N ASP A 67 2.79 -0.95 -14.18
CA ASP A 67 2.93 -1.41 -15.58
C ASP A 67 1.59 -1.88 -16.18
N ILE A 68 0.73 -2.51 -15.38
CA ILE A 68 -0.59 -2.97 -15.83
C ILE A 68 -1.54 -1.81 -16.04
N ILE A 69 -1.63 -0.89 -15.07
CA ILE A 69 -2.65 0.18 -15.11
C ILE A 69 -2.30 1.31 -16.07
N GLN A 70 -1.04 1.43 -16.52
CA GLN A 70 -0.59 2.54 -17.37
C GLN A 70 -1.37 2.64 -18.69
N ASP A 71 -1.89 1.54 -19.22
CA ASP A 71 -2.67 1.49 -20.46
C ASP A 71 -4.13 1.95 -20.28
N SER A 72 -4.58 2.08 -19.03
CA SER A 72 -5.87 2.66 -18.68
C SER A 72 -5.72 4.17 -18.43
N ALA A 73 -6.15 5.00 -19.35
CA ALA A 73 -6.07 6.46 -19.21
C ALA A 73 -6.78 6.98 -17.95
N THR A 74 -7.91 6.37 -17.58
CA THR A 74 -8.70 6.75 -16.40
C THR A 74 -7.96 6.43 -15.11
N LEU A 75 -7.40 5.23 -14.97
CA LEU A 75 -6.69 4.80 -13.78
C LEU A 75 -5.32 5.47 -13.65
N SER A 76 -4.54 5.50 -14.72
CA SER A 76 -3.21 6.10 -14.72
C SER A 76 -3.23 7.60 -14.46
N ALA A 77 -4.31 8.30 -14.83
CA ALA A 77 -4.50 9.71 -14.51
C ALA A 77 -4.68 9.98 -13.01
N LYS A 78 -5.08 8.98 -12.23
CA LYS A 78 -5.29 9.10 -10.77
C LYS A 78 -4.10 8.64 -9.94
N MET A 79 -3.06 8.07 -10.54
CA MET A 79 -1.90 7.55 -9.85
C MET A 79 -0.61 8.27 -10.23
N PRO A 80 0.43 8.27 -9.37
CA PRO A 80 1.74 8.77 -9.76
C PRO A 80 2.32 7.91 -10.89
N LYS A 81 3.02 8.53 -11.82
CA LYS A 81 3.67 7.82 -12.92
C LYS A 81 4.87 7.01 -12.41
N LEU A 82 4.99 5.77 -12.86
CA LEU A 82 6.22 5.00 -12.69
C LEU A 82 7.31 5.59 -13.62
N ILE A 83 8.34 6.18 -13.02
CA ILE A 83 9.44 6.81 -13.75
C ILE A 83 10.53 5.78 -14.09
N GLY A 84 10.75 4.82 -13.20
CA GLY A 84 11.75 3.77 -13.38
C GLY A 84 11.76 2.76 -12.26
N LYS A 85 12.42 1.63 -12.51
CA LYS A 85 12.58 0.54 -11.54
C LYS A 85 13.95 -0.11 -11.65
N ASP A 86 14.47 -0.58 -10.52
CA ASP A 86 15.68 -1.38 -10.40
C ASP A 86 15.35 -2.67 -9.66
N ALA A 87 15.21 -3.77 -10.41
CA ALA A 87 14.84 -5.06 -9.85
C ALA A 87 15.97 -5.72 -9.05
N VAL A 88 17.22 -5.31 -9.25
CA VAL A 88 18.36 -5.86 -8.49
C VAL A 88 18.37 -5.34 -7.06
N ASN A 89 18.06 -4.05 -6.90
CA ASN A 89 18.07 -3.38 -5.61
C ASN A 89 16.66 -3.18 -5.02
N ASN A 90 15.62 -3.75 -5.65
CA ASN A 90 14.22 -3.61 -5.25
C ASN A 90 13.79 -2.15 -5.06
N ILE A 91 14.18 -1.29 -6.03
CA ILE A 91 13.89 0.14 -6.02
C ILE A 91 12.88 0.47 -7.12
N LEU A 92 11.91 1.31 -6.80
CA LEU A 92 11.07 1.98 -7.78
C LEU A 92 11.12 3.50 -7.59
N MET A 93 10.95 4.21 -8.71
CA MET A 93 10.89 5.67 -8.76
C MET A 93 9.54 6.09 -9.31
N LEU A 94 8.84 6.93 -8.54
CA LEU A 94 7.53 7.47 -8.88
C LEU A 94 7.59 8.97 -9.05
N GLU A 95 6.63 9.49 -9.80
CA GLU A 95 6.32 10.91 -9.84
C GLU A 95 6.08 11.43 -8.42
N ASP A 96 6.64 12.60 -8.12
CA ASP A 96 6.30 13.34 -6.90
C ASP A 96 5.05 14.18 -7.19
N LEU A 97 3.95 13.84 -6.56
CA LEU A 97 2.68 14.56 -6.70
C LEU A 97 2.68 15.92 -5.98
N GLY A 98 3.81 16.29 -5.36
CA GLY A 98 3.95 17.54 -4.63
C GLY A 98 3.35 17.50 -3.24
N GLU A 99 2.86 18.65 -2.80
CA GLU A 99 2.17 18.77 -1.53
C GLU A 99 0.71 18.32 -1.67
N GLY A 100 0.27 17.55 -0.71
CA GLY A 100 -1.10 17.06 -0.61
C GLY A 100 -1.38 16.63 0.82
N SER A 101 -2.65 16.49 1.16
CA SER A 101 -3.09 15.90 2.43
C SER A 101 -3.77 14.57 2.17
N ASP A 102 -3.50 13.59 3.01
CA ASP A 102 -4.26 12.35 2.99
C ASP A 102 -5.64 12.53 3.65
N PHE A 103 -6.44 11.47 3.57
CA PHE A 103 -7.75 11.44 4.21
C PHE A 103 -7.73 10.76 5.59
N ALA A 104 -6.57 10.56 6.21
CA ALA A 104 -6.46 9.97 7.56
C ALA A 104 -7.21 10.80 8.62
N ARG A 105 -7.50 12.08 8.35
CA ARG A 105 -8.39 12.90 9.17
C ARG A 105 -9.77 12.26 9.41
N LEU A 106 -10.25 11.41 8.49
CA LEU A 106 -11.54 10.69 8.63
C LEU A 106 -11.58 9.72 9.83
N TYR A 107 -10.44 9.40 10.42
CA TYR A 107 -10.39 8.65 11.68
C TYR A 107 -10.69 9.52 12.91
N LYS A 108 -10.78 10.84 12.75
CA LYS A 108 -11.17 11.74 13.84
C LYS A 108 -12.70 11.82 13.91
N GLN A 109 -13.23 11.79 15.12
CA GLN A 109 -14.66 11.90 15.35
C GLN A 109 -15.19 13.26 14.82
N GLY A 110 -16.24 13.21 14.00
CA GLY A 110 -16.90 14.38 13.43
C GLY A 110 -16.37 14.82 12.06
N ASP A 111 -15.22 14.28 11.61
CA ASP A 111 -14.75 14.53 10.26
C ASP A 111 -15.53 13.71 9.25
N THR A 112 -15.79 14.30 8.08
CA THR A 112 -16.53 13.68 6.98
C THR A 112 -15.79 13.88 5.67
N ILE A 113 -16.14 13.06 4.68
CA ILE A 113 -15.71 13.21 3.29
C ILE A 113 -16.83 13.90 2.50
N ASP A 114 -16.49 14.81 1.60
CA ASP A 114 -17.48 15.37 0.68
C ASP A 114 -17.91 14.34 -0.38
N ALA A 115 -19.10 14.54 -0.95
CA ALA A 115 -19.69 13.56 -1.86
C ALA A 115 -18.88 13.38 -3.15
N ASN A 116 -18.29 14.45 -3.70
CA ASN A 116 -17.53 14.38 -4.94
C ASN A 116 -16.22 13.58 -4.71
N ALA A 117 -15.53 13.85 -3.59
CA ALA A 117 -14.33 13.11 -3.23
C ALA A 117 -14.62 11.62 -3.02
N LEU A 118 -15.74 11.29 -2.36
CA LEU A 118 -16.17 9.92 -2.17
C LEU A 118 -16.48 9.23 -3.50
N GLU A 119 -17.19 9.92 -4.41
CA GLU A 119 -17.48 9.42 -5.75
C GLU A 119 -16.21 9.13 -6.54
N GLU A 120 -15.24 10.06 -6.58
CA GLU A 120 -13.96 9.85 -7.27
C GLU A 120 -13.19 8.62 -6.73
N ILE A 121 -13.21 8.41 -5.43
CA ILE A 121 -12.55 7.27 -4.76
C ILE A 121 -13.26 5.95 -5.14
N ILE A 122 -14.60 5.93 -5.08
CA ILE A 122 -15.39 4.75 -5.44
C ILE A 122 -15.23 4.43 -6.93
N ASP A 123 -15.27 5.44 -7.79
CA ASP A 123 -15.14 5.27 -9.24
C ASP A 123 -13.78 4.69 -9.61
N PHE A 124 -12.70 5.12 -8.95
CA PHE A 124 -11.38 4.52 -9.18
C PHE A 124 -11.40 3.01 -8.85
N ALA A 125 -11.89 2.63 -7.67
CA ALA A 125 -11.94 1.22 -7.27
C ALA A 125 -12.83 0.39 -8.19
N ALA A 126 -14.02 0.89 -8.54
CA ALA A 126 -14.95 0.23 -9.44
C ALA A 126 -14.34 0.08 -10.86
N THR A 127 -13.69 1.11 -11.37
CA THR A 127 -13.03 1.08 -12.68
C THR A 127 -11.89 0.05 -12.68
N LEU A 128 -11.04 0.05 -11.62
CA LEU A 128 -9.96 -0.92 -11.47
C LEU A 128 -10.48 -2.36 -11.48
N HIS A 129 -11.49 -2.64 -10.66
CA HIS A 129 -12.03 -4.01 -10.52
C HIS A 129 -12.73 -4.50 -11.79
N ASN A 130 -13.44 -3.63 -12.50
CA ASN A 130 -14.12 -4.00 -13.74
C ASN A 130 -13.17 -4.13 -14.92
N ALA A 131 -12.16 -3.27 -15.02
CA ALA A 131 -11.20 -3.32 -16.13
C ALA A 131 -10.31 -4.57 -16.09
N PHE A 132 -10.04 -5.09 -14.91
CA PHE A 132 -9.14 -6.23 -14.67
C PHE A 132 -9.84 -7.43 -14.04
N ASP A 133 -11.11 -7.67 -14.41
CA ASP A 133 -11.85 -8.88 -14.04
C ASP A 133 -11.19 -10.12 -14.65
N ALA A 134 -11.01 -11.17 -13.85
CA ALA A 134 -10.32 -12.41 -14.24
C ALA A 134 -10.94 -13.15 -15.44
N LYS A 135 -12.18 -12.82 -15.81
CA LYS A 135 -12.80 -13.35 -17.03
C LYS A 135 -12.16 -12.82 -18.30
N ASN A 136 -11.54 -11.63 -18.24
CA ASN A 136 -11.00 -10.91 -19.38
C ASN A 136 -9.52 -10.56 -19.23
N PHE A 137 -8.93 -10.80 -18.05
CA PHE A 137 -7.57 -10.41 -17.73
C PHE A 137 -6.86 -11.51 -16.92
N ASP A 138 -5.76 -12.04 -17.48
CA ASP A 138 -4.89 -12.95 -16.74
C ASP A 138 -3.92 -12.13 -15.87
N ASN A 139 -4.25 -12.01 -14.60
CA ASN A 139 -3.48 -11.19 -13.67
C ASN A 139 -2.15 -11.88 -13.29
N PRO A 140 -0.99 -11.32 -13.69
CA PRO A 140 0.30 -11.87 -13.34
C PRO A 140 0.70 -11.63 -11.87
N ILE A 141 0.00 -10.72 -11.16
CA ILE A 141 0.35 -10.33 -9.80
C ILE A 141 -0.42 -11.17 -8.79
N ARG A 142 0.19 -12.23 -8.30
CA ARG A 142 -0.39 -13.03 -7.20
C ARG A 142 0.00 -12.51 -5.83
N ASN A 143 1.19 -11.94 -5.70
CA ASN A 143 1.76 -11.37 -4.46
C ASN A 143 1.58 -12.28 -3.22
N LEU A 144 1.73 -13.59 -3.41
CA LEU A 144 1.35 -14.61 -2.42
C LEU A 144 2.17 -14.50 -1.12
N GLU A 145 3.44 -14.15 -1.20
CA GLU A 145 4.29 -14.02 -0.02
C GLU A 145 3.82 -12.86 0.88
N MET A 146 3.50 -11.71 0.28
CA MET A 146 2.95 -10.58 1.02
C MET A 146 1.56 -10.90 1.57
N ARG A 147 0.72 -11.61 0.80
CA ARG A 147 -0.59 -12.08 1.26
C ARG A 147 -0.48 -13.03 2.45
N LYS A 148 0.50 -13.94 2.47
CA LYS A 148 0.75 -14.82 3.63
C LYS A 148 1.14 -14.01 4.87
N LEU A 149 2.03 -13.04 4.72
CA LEU A 149 2.41 -12.16 5.82
C LEU A 149 1.19 -11.41 6.38
N ASN A 150 0.40 -10.79 5.51
CA ASN A 150 -0.82 -10.08 5.91
C ASN A 150 -1.86 -11.04 6.52
N HIS A 151 -1.98 -12.25 5.99
CA HIS A 151 -2.88 -13.26 6.52
C HIS A 151 -2.58 -13.58 7.99
N GLU A 152 -1.33 -13.78 8.36
CA GLU A 152 -0.95 -14.02 9.75
C GLU A 152 -1.33 -12.84 10.65
N HIS A 153 -1.06 -11.62 10.21
CA HIS A 153 -1.31 -10.41 10.98
C HIS A 153 -2.79 -10.03 11.07
N MET A 154 -3.60 -10.40 10.08
CA MET A 154 -5.03 -10.05 10.05
C MET A 154 -5.94 -11.16 10.58
N PHE A 155 -5.63 -12.42 10.27
CA PHE A 155 -6.56 -13.54 10.51
C PHE A 155 -6.07 -14.52 11.58
N ILE A 156 -4.79 -14.46 11.99
CA ILE A 156 -4.22 -15.40 12.96
C ILE A 156 -3.85 -14.69 14.26
N TYR A 157 -2.84 -13.83 14.24
CA TYR A 157 -2.26 -13.25 15.46
C TYR A 157 -3.26 -12.49 16.35
N PRO A 158 -4.20 -11.69 15.83
CA PRO A 158 -5.16 -10.97 16.68
C PRO A 158 -6.05 -11.90 17.51
N TYR A 159 -6.24 -13.14 17.05
CA TYR A 159 -7.15 -14.13 17.68
C TYR A 159 -6.44 -15.18 18.53
N LEU A 160 -5.11 -15.17 18.56
CA LEU A 160 -4.35 -16.02 19.49
C LEU A 160 -4.52 -15.51 20.92
N LYS A 161 -4.63 -16.44 21.87
CA LYS A 161 -4.67 -16.11 23.29
C LYS A 161 -3.41 -15.34 23.70
N GLU A 162 -2.25 -15.86 23.31
CA GLU A 162 -0.95 -15.24 23.48
C GLU A 162 -0.31 -15.06 22.09
N ASN A 163 0.05 -13.86 21.75
CA ASN A 163 0.67 -13.50 20.45
C ASN A 163 1.94 -12.65 20.61
N GLY A 164 2.48 -12.56 21.82
CA GLY A 164 3.67 -11.76 22.12
C GLY A 164 3.44 -10.26 22.24
N LEU A 165 2.22 -9.77 21.95
CA LEU A 165 1.90 -8.35 22.03
C LEU A 165 1.15 -8.03 23.33
N ASN A 166 1.71 -7.14 24.13
CA ASN A 166 1.03 -6.62 25.32
C ASN A 166 0.11 -5.45 24.94
N LEU A 167 -1.17 -5.72 24.80
CA LEU A 167 -2.16 -4.71 24.40
C LEU A 167 -2.27 -3.55 25.38
N ASP A 168 -2.02 -3.79 26.67
CA ASP A 168 -2.10 -2.76 27.72
C ASP A 168 -0.91 -1.79 27.68
N GLU A 169 0.20 -2.14 27.02
CA GLU A 169 1.28 -1.20 26.70
C GLU A 169 0.91 -0.23 25.58
N ILE A 170 -0.02 -0.63 24.69
CA ILE A 170 -0.54 0.24 23.64
C ILE A 170 -1.58 1.19 24.23
N LEU A 171 -2.54 0.65 24.97
CA LEU A 171 -3.58 1.41 25.65
C LEU A 171 -4.04 0.65 26.91
N PRO A 172 -3.95 1.25 28.09
CA PRO A 172 -4.44 0.61 29.33
C PRO A 172 -5.88 0.16 29.23
N GLY A 173 -6.15 -1.12 29.57
CA GLY A 173 -7.48 -1.74 29.47
C GLY A 173 -7.80 -2.39 28.14
N LEU A 174 -6.97 -2.25 27.10
CA LEU A 174 -7.21 -2.80 25.77
C LEU A 174 -7.25 -4.33 25.76
N ARG A 175 -6.47 -4.99 26.63
CA ARG A 175 -6.49 -6.45 26.79
C ARG A 175 -7.87 -6.96 27.24
N ALA A 176 -8.50 -6.26 28.19
CA ALA A 176 -9.84 -6.62 28.66
C ALA A 176 -10.90 -6.47 27.58
N VAL A 177 -10.82 -5.42 26.75
CA VAL A 177 -11.71 -5.20 25.60
C VAL A 177 -11.49 -6.26 24.53
N ALA A 178 -10.25 -6.71 24.28
CA ALA A 178 -9.93 -7.71 23.27
C ALA A 178 -10.30 -9.16 23.70
N ALA A 179 -10.36 -9.45 24.98
CA ALA A 179 -10.57 -10.81 25.51
C ALA A 179 -11.84 -11.50 24.98
N PRO A 180 -13.02 -10.88 24.93
CA PRO A 180 -14.23 -11.51 24.38
C PRO A 180 -14.08 -11.94 22.91
N PHE A 181 -13.36 -11.16 22.09
CA PHE A 181 -13.13 -11.50 20.68
C PHE A 181 -12.18 -12.70 20.56
N LYS A 182 -11.13 -12.77 21.38
CA LYS A 182 -10.17 -13.88 21.39
C LYS A 182 -10.76 -15.19 21.92
N GLN A 183 -11.82 -15.10 22.74
CA GLN A 183 -12.53 -16.25 23.34
C GLN A 183 -13.74 -16.72 22.51
N ASN A 184 -14.17 -15.97 21.50
CA ASN A 184 -15.33 -16.28 20.70
C ASN A 184 -14.98 -17.27 19.58
N GLU A 185 -15.23 -18.56 19.81
CA GLU A 185 -14.92 -19.64 18.86
C GLU A 185 -15.70 -19.52 17.55
N LEU A 186 -16.93 -19.03 17.57
CA LEU A 186 -17.70 -18.78 16.33
C LEU A 186 -17.07 -17.67 15.49
N LEU A 187 -16.65 -16.58 16.11
CA LEU A 187 -15.92 -15.51 15.44
C LEU A 187 -14.61 -16.03 14.85
N LYS A 188 -13.82 -16.75 15.62
CA LYS A 188 -12.55 -17.33 15.18
C LYS A 188 -12.73 -18.27 13.98
N SER A 189 -13.76 -19.11 14.00
CA SER A 189 -14.09 -19.99 12.87
C SER A 189 -14.42 -19.19 11.61
N LYS A 190 -15.23 -18.13 11.71
CA LYS A 190 -15.55 -17.26 10.56
C LYS A 190 -14.32 -16.51 10.05
N VAL A 191 -13.48 -16.00 10.93
CA VAL A 191 -12.22 -15.32 10.59
C VAL A 191 -11.27 -16.28 9.87
N ALA A 192 -11.13 -17.51 10.35
CA ALA A 192 -10.32 -18.53 9.68
C ALA A 192 -10.83 -18.84 8.27
N ALA A 193 -12.15 -18.96 8.08
CA ALA A 193 -12.75 -19.15 6.76
C ALA A 193 -12.49 -17.97 5.82
N MET A 194 -12.57 -16.73 6.31
CA MET A 194 -12.20 -15.53 5.55
C MET A 194 -10.71 -15.53 5.20
N GLY A 195 -9.85 -15.98 6.11
CA GLY A 195 -8.42 -16.11 5.86
C GLY A 195 -8.11 -17.10 4.71
N VAL A 196 -8.84 -18.20 4.61
CA VAL A 196 -8.74 -19.13 3.47
C VAL A 196 -9.11 -18.43 2.16
N LEU A 197 -10.20 -17.68 2.13
CA LEU A 197 -10.63 -16.90 0.95
C LEU A 197 -9.60 -15.82 0.60
N TYR A 198 -9.02 -15.16 1.60
CA TYR A 198 -7.99 -14.16 1.38
C TYR A 198 -6.72 -14.72 0.69
N LEU A 199 -6.38 -15.99 0.95
CA LEU A 199 -5.24 -16.66 0.31
C LEU A 199 -5.60 -17.32 -1.03
N ALA A 200 -6.88 -17.49 -1.34
CA ALA A 200 -7.32 -18.01 -2.63
C ALA A 200 -7.07 -17.00 -3.76
N ASP A 201 -6.96 -17.46 -4.99
CA ASP A 201 -6.90 -16.56 -6.13
C ASP A 201 -8.23 -15.79 -6.24
N GLY A 202 -8.12 -14.49 -6.44
CA GLY A 202 -9.28 -13.59 -6.57
C GLY A 202 -9.69 -13.38 -8.02
N ASP A 203 -10.82 -12.72 -8.18
CA ASP A 203 -11.47 -12.51 -9.48
C ASP A 203 -11.07 -11.19 -10.15
N THR A 204 -10.23 -10.36 -9.52
CA THR A 204 -9.84 -9.06 -10.07
C THR A 204 -8.50 -8.57 -9.51
N LEU A 205 -7.92 -7.58 -10.20
CA LEU A 205 -6.76 -6.82 -9.71
C LEU A 205 -7.21 -5.87 -8.59
N LEU A 206 -6.50 -5.89 -7.48
CA LEU A 206 -6.76 -5.02 -6.33
C LEU A 206 -5.60 -4.01 -6.16
N HIS A 207 -5.92 -2.82 -5.64
CA HIS A 207 -4.90 -1.87 -5.15
C HIS A 207 -4.11 -2.46 -3.97
N GLY A 208 -4.77 -3.19 -3.09
CA GLY A 208 -4.14 -3.93 -1.99
C GLY A 208 -3.95 -3.13 -0.70
N ASP A 209 -4.03 -1.78 -0.76
CA ASP A 209 -3.89 -0.88 0.40
C ASP A 209 -4.82 0.34 0.23
N TYR A 210 -6.11 0.07 -0.06
CA TYR A 210 -7.10 1.10 -0.41
C TYR A 210 -7.84 1.61 0.83
N PHE A 211 -7.25 2.59 1.50
CA PHE A 211 -7.76 3.18 2.74
C PHE A 211 -7.49 4.70 2.78
N PRO A 212 -8.09 5.45 3.70
CA PRO A 212 -7.97 6.91 3.76
C PRO A 212 -6.54 7.47 3.74
N GLY A 213 -5.57 6.76 4.30
CA GLY A 213 -4.16 7.18 4.28
C GLY A 213 -3.46 7.00 2.91
N SER A 214 -4.08 6.27 1.98
CA SER A 214 -3.57 6.08 0.61
C SER A 214 -4.23 7.00 -0.42
N TRP A 215 -5.23 7.79 -0.02
CA TRP A 215 -5.88 8.76 -0.89
C TRP A 215 -5.30 10.14 -0.61
N LEU A 216 -4.91 10.85 -1.66
CA LEU A 216 -4.29 12.17 -1.54
C LEU A 216 -5.16 13.25 -2.20
N GLN A 217 -5.51 14.27 -1.46
CA GLN A 217 -6.06 15.50 -2.01
C GLN A 217 -4.91 16.39 -2.49
N THR A 218 -4.82 16.60 -3.78
CA THR A 218 -3.81 17.44 -4.42
C THR A 218 -4.45 18.65 -5.12
N ASN A 219 -3.62 19.57 -5.62
CA ASN A 219 -4.10 20.69 -6.46
C ASN A 219 -4.71 20.23 -7.80
N GLN A 220 -4.51 18.96 -8.18
CA GLN A 220 -5.02 18.36 -9.42
C GLN A 220 -6.18 17.39 -9.17
N GLY A 221 -6.83 17.46 -8.00
CA GLY A 221 -7.85 16.51 -7.56
C GLY A 221 -7.29 15.36 -6.74
N ILE A 222 -8.12 14.33 -6.59
CA ILE A 222 -7.75 13.14 -5.81
C ILE A 222 -6.78 12.26 -6.58
N ARG A 223 -5.75 11.81 -5.89
CA ARG A 223 -4.75 10.81 -6.33
C ARG A 223 -4.76 9.62 -5.39
N ILE A 224 -4.42 8.47 -5.92
CA ILE A 224 -4.40 7.19 -5.23
C ILE A 224 -2.95 6.69 -5.12
#